data_df168b907f9e6c1dd625b2895cd7ef22
#
_entry.id   df168b907f9e6c1dd625b2895cd7ef22
#
_cell.length_a   1.000
_cell.length_b   1.000
_cell.length_c   1.000
_cell.angle_alpha   90.00
_cell.angle_beta   90.00
_cell.angle_gamma   90.00
#
_symmetry.space_group_name_H-M   'P 1'
#
loop_
_entity.id
_entity.type
_entity.pdbx_description
1 polymer ?
#
loop_
_entity_poly.entity_id
_entity_poly.type
_entity_poly.pdbx_seq_one_letter_code
_entity_poly.pdbx_strand_id
1 'polypeptide(L)'
;GEFTKRAFLNGRIDLSQAESVMDLVSAKSDLAAKTALSQLKGSLKEKIENLRGKLIHNIAYIESALDDPEHYDLDGFSDTLDELLMEMEKEISHLIQTAEDGKIMKEGIHTVILGKPNAGKSSILNVMIGKERAIVTDIAGTTRDTLEEFVSIHGIPLNIVDTAGIRNTDDVVEKIGVDKSIEAMEEADLILFIIDASVTLDENDFQIMDKIQDKQVIILRNKSDLEKKIKKEE
;
A
#
# COMPACT_ATOMS: atom_id res chain seq x y z
N GLY A 1 -0.76 -5.54 -23.48
CA GLY A 1 -2.05 -4.88 -23.27
C GLY A 1 -2.96 -4.72 -24.48
N GLU A 2 -2.53 -5.14 -25.72
CA GLU A 2 -3.34 -4.87 -26.91
C GLU A 2 -4.72 -5.56 -26.89
N PHE A 3 -4.78 -6.81 -26.45
CA PHE A 3 -6.04 -7.55 -26.33
C PHE A 3 -6.97 -6.91 -25.30
N THR A 4 -6.44 -6.48 -24.16
CA THR A 4 -7.18 -5.77 -23.13
C THR A 4 -7.73 -4.44 -23.66
N LYS A 5 -6.89 -3.67 -24.38
CA LYS A 5 -7.31 -2.43 -25.04
C LYS A 5 -8.45 -2.66 -26.03
N ARG A 6 -8.36 -3.69 -26.86
CA ARG A 6 -9.44 -4.05 -27.80
C ARG A 6 -10.71 -4.47 -27.10
N ALA A 7 -10.62 -5.24 -25.99
CA ALA A 7 -11.78 -5.64 -25.20
C ALA A 7 -12.49 -4.41 -24.59
N PHE A 8 -11.74 -3.45 -24.07
CA PHE A 8 -12.26 -2.18 -23.55
C PHE A 8 -12.93 -1.34 -24.66
N LEU A 9 -12.27 -1.13 -25.80
CA LEU A 9 -12.82 -0.37 -26.92
C LEU A 9 -14.10 -0.98 -27.50
N ASN A 10 -14.24 -2.31 -27.40
CA ASN A 10 -15.42 -3.03 -27.84
C ASN A 10 -16.50 -3.16 -26.73
N GLY A 11 -16.32 -2.49 -25.59
CA GLY A 11 -17.27 -2.49 -24.47
C GLY A 11 -17.47 -3.84 -23.77
N ARG A 12 -16.51 -4.79 -23.93
CA ARG A 12 -16.56 -6.10 -23.25
C ARG A 12 -16.12 -6.03 -21.80
N ILE A 13 -15.22 -5.10 -21.49
CA ILE A 13 -14.74 -4.79 -20.14
C ILE A 13 -14.73 -3.29 -19.95
N ASP A 14 -14.85 -2.81 -18.73
CA ASP A 14 -14.66 -1.41 -18.38
C ASP A 14 -13.20 -1.08 -18.07
N LEU A 15 -12.91 0.18 -17.74
CA LEU A 15 -11.56 0.64 -17.47
C LEU A 15 -10.97 -0.03 -16.22
N SER A 16 -11.76 -0.16 -15.14
CA SER A 16 -11.29 -0.79 -13.90
C SER A 16 -10.94 -2.27 -14.10
N GLN A 17 -11.72 -2.97 -14.92
CA GLN A 17 -11.43 -4.35 -15.32
C GLN A 17 -10.19 -4.43 -16.22
N ALA A 18 -9.99 -3.45 -17.11
CA ALA A 18 -8.81 -3.40 -17.96
C ALA A 18 -7.52 -3.17 -17.16
N GLU A 19 -7.57 -2.30 -16.17
CA GLU A 19 -6.46 -2.06 -15.23
C GLU A 19 -6.16 -3.27 -14.37
N SER A 20 -7.21 -3.97 -13.89
CA SER A 20 -7.05 -5.16 -13.06
C SER A 20 -6.34 -6.33 -13.77
N VAL A 21 -6.37 -6.39 -15.10
CA VAL A 21 -5.55 -7.35 -15.88
C VAL A 21 -4.06 -7.08 -15.66
N MET A 22 -3.65 -5.80 -15.69
CA MET A 22 -2.24 -5.44 -15.45
C MET A 22 -1.87 -5.71 -13.99
N ASP A 23 -2.77 -5.37 -13.06
CA ASP A 23 -2.57 -5.61 -11.63
C ASP A 23 -2.39 -7.10 -11.32
N LEU A 24 -3.18 -7.96 -11.99
CA LEU A 24 -3.04 -9.41 -11.85
C LEU A 24 -1.70 -9.93 -12.37
N VAL A 25 -1.22 -9.38 -13.50
CA VAL A 25 0.07 -9.75 -14.10
C VAL A 25 1.24 -9.28 -13.24
N SER A 26 1.12 -8.09 -12.62
CA SER A 26 2.16 -7.48 -11.78
C SER A 26 2.03 -7.79 -10.29
N ALA A 27 1.06 -8.62 -9.89
CA ALA A 27 0.82 -8.94 -8.49
C ALA A 27 2.04 -9.59 -7.82
N LYS A 28 2.49 -8.98 -6.73
CA LYS A 28 3.67 -9.42 -5.96
C LYS A 28 3.31 -10.33 -4.79
N SER A 29 2.01 -10.50 -4.49
CA SER A 29 1.51 -11.39 -3.44
C SER A 29 0.23 -12.09 -3.87
N ASP A 30 -0.09 -13.23 -3.22
CA ASP A 30 -1.35 -13.95 -3.44
C ASP A 30 -2.58 -13.08 -3.13
N LEU A 31 -2.46 -12.19 -2.14
CA LEU A 31 -3.53 -11.29 -1.75
C LEU A 31 -3.77 -10.23 -2.82
N ALA A 32 -2.70 -9.62 -3.36
CA ALA A 32 -2.79 -8.70 -4.49
C ALA A 32 -3.42 -9.37 -5.72
N ALA A 33 -3.01 -10.61 -6.04
CA ALA A 33 -3.58 -11.36 -7.15
C ALA A 33 -5.09 -11.65 -6.95
N LYS A 34 -5.51 -12.02 -5.75
CA LYS A 34 -6.93 -12.24 -5.42
C LYS A 34 -7.75 -10.96 -5.54
N THR A 35 -7.21 -9.84 -5.08
CA THR A 35 -7.88 -8.53 -5.18
C THR A 35 -8.03 -8.11 -6.64
N ALA A 36 -6.97 -8.21 -7.45
CA ALA A 36 -7.02 -7.93 -8.88
C ALA A 36 -8.02 -8.85 -9.61
N LEU A 37 -8.07 -10.13 -9.26
CA LEU A 37 -9.03 -11.08 -9.83
C LEU A 37 -10.48 -10.72 -9.47
N SER A 38 -10.74 -10.28 -8.24
CA SER A 38 -12.07 -9.82 -7.81
C SER A 38 -12.50 -8.59 -8.61
N GLN A 39 -11.60 -7.64 -8.80
CA GLN A 39 -11.85 -6.42 -9.58
C GLN A 39 -12.07 -6.75 -11.07
N LEU A 40 -11.29 -7.68 -11.64
CA LEU A 40 -11.47 -8.18 -13.00
C LEU A 40 -12.86 -8.82 -13.21
N LYS A 41 -13.40 -9.50 -12.19
CA LYS A 41 -14.76 -10.04 -12.22
C LYS A 41 -15.85 -8.97 -12.14
N GLY A 42 -15.50 -7.70 -11.93
CA GLY A 42 -16.42 -6.57 -11.97
C GLY A 42 -17.06 -6.23 -10.63
N SER A 43 -16.45 -6.63 -9.50
CA SER A 43 -17.01 -6.36 -8.16
C SER A 43 -17.25 -4.88 -7.87
N LEU A 44 -16.35 -4.00 -8.32
CA LEU A 44 -16.51 -2.54 -8.19
C LEU A 44 -17.62 -2.03 -9.12
N LYS A 45 -17.61 -2.50 -10.38
CA LYS A 45 -18.64 -2.14 -11.37
C LYS A 45 -20.05 -2.45 -10.85
N GLU A 46 -20.25 -3.65 -10.34
CA GLU A 46 -21.56 -4.09 -9.82
C GLU A 46 -22.03 -3.18 -8.68
N LYS A 47 -21.17 -2.80 -7.75
CA LYS A 47 -21.50 -1.85 -6.67
C LYS A 47 -21.89 -0.48 -7.22
N ILE A 48 -21.12 0.08 -8.15
CA ILE A 48 -21.43 1.38 -8.76
C ILE A 48 -22.74 1.34 -9.56
N GLU A 49 -22.98 0.27 -10.32
CA GLU A 49 -24.22 0.08 -11.07
C GLU A 49 -25.43 -0.03 -10.13
N ASN A 50 -25.30 -0.69 -8.99
CA ASN A 50 -26.36 -0.77 -7.97
C ASN A 50 -26.67 0.62 -7.40
N LEU A 51 -25.65 1.37 -6.95
CA LEU A 51 -25.83 2.74 -6.44
C LEU A 51 -26.50 3.65 -7.50
N ARG A 52 -26.01 3.59 -8.73
CA ARG A 52 -26.58 4.33 -9.86
C ARG A 52 -28.03 3.93 -10.11
N GLY A 53 -28.36 2.64 -10.06
CA GLY A 53 -29.71 2.14 -10.23
C GLY A 53 -30.68 2.68 -9.17
N LYS A 54 -30.26 2.71 -7.90
CA LYS A 54 -31.03 3.31 -6.80
C LYS A 54 -31.34 4.80 -7.08
N LEU A 55 -30.34 5.58 -7.52
CA LEU A 55 -30.54 7.01 -7.87
C LEU A 55 -31.50 7.20 -9.04
N ILE A 56 -31.31 6.47 -10.13
CA ILE A 56 -32.16 6.56 -11.32
C ILE A 56 -33.62 6.23 -10.97
N HIS A 57 -33.82 5.21 -10.14
CA HIS A 57 -35.17 4.84 -9.70
C HIS A 57 -35.86 6.00 -8.95
N ASN A 58 -35.14 6.66 -8.04
CA ASN A 58 -35.71 7.79 -7.30
C ASN A 58 -35.91 9.03 -8.17
N ILE A 59 -35.02 9.31 -9.13
CA ILE A 59 -35.20 10.39 -10.10
C ILE A 59 -36.46 10.11 -10.95
N ALA A 60 -36.62 8.90 -11.47
CA ALA A 60 -37.78 8.53 -12.26
C ALA A 60 -39.12 8.66 -11.45
N TYR A 61 -39.06 8.31 -10.15
CA TYR A 61 -40.22 8.50 -9.27
C TYR A 61 -40.60 9.97 -9.11
N ILE A 62 -39.60 10.85 -8.88
CA ILE A 62 -39.83 12.31 -8.79
C ILE A 62 -40.39 12.85 -10.12
N GLU A 63 -39.81 12.47 -11.26
CA GLU A 63 -40.30 12.89 -12.58
C GLU A 63 -41.75 12.44 -12.78
N SER A 64 -42.10 11.20 -12.42
CA SER A 64 -43.48 10.70 -12.52
C SER A 64 -44.43 11.47 -11.63
N ALA A 65 -44.01 11.84 -10.42
CA ALA A 65 -44.87 12.63 -9.50
C ALA A 65 -45.05 14.08 -9.96
N LEU A 66 -44.09 14.63 -10.69
CA LEU A 66 -44.23 15.97 -11.31
C LEU A 66 -45.13 15.95 -12.52
N ASP A 67 -45.13 14.87 -13.32
CA ASP A 67 -45.96 14.74 -14.52
C ASP A 67 -47.38 14.33 -14.20
N ASP A 68 -47.61 13.54 -13.16
CA ASP A 68 -48.91 13.01 -12.78
C ASP A 68 -49.12 13.06 -11.25
N PRO A 69 -49.31 14.27 -10.69
CA PRO A 69 -49.43 14.48 -9.24
C PRO A 69 -50.74 13.90 -8.64
N GLU A 70 -51.68 13.48 -9.47
CA GLU A 70 -52.92 12.84 -8.99
C GLU A 70 -52.72 11.37 -8.60
N HIS A 71 -51.70 10.70 -9.20
CA HIS A 71 -51.43 9.27 -8.99
C HIS A 71 -50.12 9.01 -8.21
N TYR A 72 -49.24 10.00 -8.06
CA TYR A 72 -47.97 9.87 -7.34
C TYR A 72 -47.90 10.91 -6.22
N ASP A 73 -47.68 10.44 -5.00
CA ASP A 73 -47.55 11.26 -3.81
C ASP A 73 -46.10 11.37 -3.37
N LEU A 74 -45.65 12.58 -3.10
CA LEU A 74 -44.31 12.88 -2.56
C LEU A 74 -44.28 13.09 -1.04
N ASP A 75 -45.45 12.92 -0.35
CA ASP A 75 -45.50 13.05 1.10
C ASP A 75 -44.58 12.00 1.78
N GLY A 76 -43.67 12.46 2.60
CA GLY A 76 -42.65 11.60 3.25
C GLY A 76 -41.56 11.08 2.34
N PHE A 77 -41.58 11.37 1.02
CA PHE A 77 -40.54 10.93 0.09
C PHE A 77 -39.17 11.53 0.43
N SER A 78 -39.12 12.78 0.91
CA SER A 78 -37.88 13.45 1.32
C SER A 78 -37.15 12.65 2.40
N ASP A 79 -37.86 12.18 3.41
CA ASP A 79 -37.28 11.43 4.51
C ASP A 79 -36.72 10.07 4.03
N THR A 80 -37.47 9.40 3.16
CA THR A 80 -37.03 8.13 2.55
C THR A 80 -35.78 8.32 1.65
N LEU A 81 -35.76 9.42 0.90
CA LEU A 81 -34.63 9.76 0.04
C LEU A 81 -33.40 10.09 0.88
N ASP A 82 -33.57 10.85 1.98
CA ASP A 82 -32.46 11.18 2.89
C ASP A 82 -31.86 9.92 3.52
N GLU A 83 -32.68 8.98 3.98
CA GLU A 83 -32.20 7.70 4.50
C GLU A 83 -31.40 6.92 3.46
N LEU A 84 -31.89 6.86 2.22
CA LEU A 84 -31.20 6.20 1.12
C LEU A 84 -29.86 6.87 0.80
N LEU A 85 -29.83 8.20 0.75
CA LEU A 85 -28.60 8.95 0.48
C LEU A 85 -27.55 8.76 1.57
N MET A 86 -27.96 8.70 2.84
CA MET A 86 -27.08 8.39 3.96
C MET A 86 -26.51 6.97 3.87
N GLU A 87 -27.32 5.98 3.45
CA GLU A 87 -26.85 4.62 3.22
C GLU A 87 -25.81 4.58 2.09
N MET A 88 -26.08 5.26 0.98
CA MET A 88 -25.19 5.34 -0.17
C MET A 88 -23.86 6.05 0.19
N GLU A 89 -23.91 7.13 0.97
CA GLU A 89 -22.74 7.85 1.46
C GLU A 89 -21.85 6.93 2.31
N LYS A 90 -22.43 6.13 3.20
CA LYS A 90 -21.68 5.15 4.00
C LYS A 90 -21.02 4.09 3.12
N GLU A 91 -21.71 3.59 2.09
CA GLU A 91 -21.17 2.59 1.19
C GLU A 91 -20.00 3.16 0.37
N ILE A 92 -20.14 4.38 -0.15
CA ILE A 92 -19.08 5.08 -0.89
C ILE A 92 -17.89 5.38 0.04
N SER A 93 -18.14 5.88 1.25
CA SER A 93 -17.09 6.16 2.22
C SER A 93 -16.30 4.90 2.59
N HIS A 94 -16.98 3.78 2.73
CA HIS A 94 -16.31 2.49 2.96
C HIS A 94 -15.42 2.08 1.76
N LEU A 95 -15.90 2.28 0.53
CA LEU A 95 -15.10 2.02 -0.67
C LEU A 95 -13.84 2.90 -0.73
N ILE A 96 -13.95 4.18 -0.35
CA ILE A 96 -12.82 5.10 -0.31
C ILE A 96 -11.81 4.67 0.76
N GLN A 97 -12.26 4.34 1.98
CA GLN A 97 -11.36 3.87 3.04
C GLN A 97 -10.60 2.60 2.64
N THR A 98 -11.28 1.65 2.01
CA THR A 98 -10.64 0.41 1.57
C THR A 98 -9.76 0.59 0.33
N ALA A 99 -9.84 1.71 -0.38
CA ALA A 99 -8.97 1.98 -1.53
C ALA A 99 -7.51 2.22 -1.12
N GLU A 100 -7.27 2.86 0.03
CA GLU A 100 -5.92 3.06 0.57
C GLU A 100 -5.27 1.72 0.94
N ASP A 101 -6.01 0.83 1.60
CA ASP A 101 -5.56 -0.52 1.90
C ASP A 101 -5.25 -1.30 0.60
N GLY A 102 -6.09 -1.13 -0.42
CA GLY A 102 -5.89 -1.72 -1.74
C GLY A 102 -4.62 -1.22 -2.43
N LYS A 103 -4.30 0.06 -2.28
CA LYS A 103 -3.06 0.65 -2.79
C LYS A 103 -1.83 0.02 -2.14
N ILE A 104 -1.83 -0.11 -0.82
CA ILE A 104 -0.76 -0.78 -0.07
C ILE A 104 -0.58 -2.24 -0.55
N MET A 105 -1.69 -2.95 -0.78
CA MET A 105 -1.64 -4.34 -1.28
C MET A 105 -1.05 -4.45 -2.68
N LYS A 106 -1.29 -3.45 -3.53
CA LYS A 106 -0.84 -3.40 -4.93
C LYS A 106 0.60 -2.92 -5.06
N GLU A 107 0.90 -1.76 -4.49
CA GLU A 107 2.18 -1.08 -4.64
C GLU A 107 3.21 -1.56 -3.63
N GLY A 108 2.75 -2.03 -2.46
CA GLY A 108 3.58 -2.36 -1.32
C GLY A 108 3.88 -1.14 -0.47
N ILE A 109 4.54 -1.37 0.65
CA ILE A 109 4.99 -0.33 1.59
C ILE A 109 6.45 -0.02 1.27
N HIS A 110 6.74 1.20 0.83
CA HIS A 110 8.12 1.66 0.65
C HIS A 110 8.82 1.72 2.01
N THR A 111 9.77 0.81 2.22
CA THR A 111 10.38 0.58 3.52
C THR A 111 11.87 0.83 3.46
N VAL A 112 12.35 1.67 4.35
CA VAL A 112 13.79 1.95 4.51
C VAL A 112 14.30 1.33 5.80
N ILE A 113 15.46 0.67 5.74
CA ILE A 113 16.12 0.10 6.91
C ILE A 113 17.26 1.01 7.32
N LEU A 114 17.15 1.60 8.52
CA LEU A 114 18.15 2.48 9.12
C LEU A 114 18.82 1.85 10.33
N GLY A 115 19.98 2.35 10.69
CA GLY A 115 20.73 1.95 11.88
C GLY A 115 22.24 2.04 11.64
N LYS A 116 23.00 2.07 12.72
CA LYS A 116 24.47 2.16 12.67
C LYS A 116 25.14 0.98 11.94
N PRO A 117 26.38 1.12 11.50
CA PRO A 117 27.19 -0.02 11.06
C PRO A 117 27.18 -1.12 12.11
N ASN A 118 27.09 -2.37 11.68
CA ASN A 118 27.06 -3.56 12.54
C ASN A 118 25.87 -3.67 13.53
N ALA A 119 24.83 -2.84 13.42
CA ALA A 119 23.59 -3.00 14.19
C ALA A 119 22.79 -4.26 13.79
N GLY A 120 23.14 -4.89 12.65
CA GLY A 120 22.53 -6.13 12.18
C GLY A 120 21.48 -5.94 11.08
N LYS A 121 21.52 -4.83 10.35
CA LYS A 121 20.63 -4.53 9.22
C LYS A 121 20.57 -5.66 8.21
N SER A 122 21.74 -6.08 7.68
CA SER A 122 21.84 -7.18 6.70
C SER A 122 21.33 -8.52 7.25
N SER A 123 21.52 -8.78 8.53
CA SER A 123 21.04 -10.02 9.18
C SER A 123 19.53 -10.04 9.23
N ILE A 124 18.90 -8.93 9.61
CA ILE A 124 17.44 -8.81 9.65
C ILE A 124 16.87 -8.92 8.24
N LEU A 125 17.44 -8.21 7.26
CA LEU A 125 17.04 -8.29 5.87
C LEU A 125 17.11 -9.73 5.34
N ASN A 126 18.20 -10.44 5.59
CA ASN A 126 18.36 -11.83 5.17
C ASN A 126 17.32 -12.77 5.84
N VAL A 127 16.96 -12.52 7.10
CA VAL A 127 15.91 -13.29 7.78
C VAL A 127 14.53 -12.99 7.17
N MET A 128 14.26 -11.75 6.81
CA MET A 128 13.00 -11.35 6.17
C MET A 128 12.89 -12.00 4.79
N ILE A 129 13.92 -11.92 3.96
CA ILE A 129 13.97 -12.54 2.61
C ILE A 129 13.90 -14.08 2.70
N GLY A 130 14.56 -14.67 3.69
CA GLY A 130 14.64 -16.13 3.83
C GLY A 130 13.35 -16.80 4.29
N LYS A 131 12.47 -16.08 4.99
CA LYS A 131 11.20 -16.64 5.51
C LYS A 131 10.03 -16.54 4.54
N GLU A 132 9.96 -15.47 3.77
CA GLU A 132 8.83 -15.21 2.85
C GLU A 132 9.35 -14.55 1.57
N ARG A 133 9.87 -15.36 0.64
CA ARG A 133 10.20 -14.84 -0.70
C ARG A 133 8.91 -14.40 -1.38
N ALA A 134 8.80 -13.09 -1.67
CA ALA A 134 7.83 -12.62 -2.67
C ALA A 134 8.11 -13.34 -4.00
N ILE A 135 7.07 -13.60 -4.76
CA ILE A 135 7.19 -14.13 -6.12
C ILE A 135 7.89 -13.04 -6.95
N VAL A 136 9.21 -13.16 -7.08
CA VAL A 136 9.98 -12.28 -7.97
C VAL A 136 9.68 -12.74 -9.39
N THR A 137 8.80 -12.06 -10.08
CA THR A 137 8.72 -12.16 -11.53
C THR A 137 9.88 -11.33 -12.10
N ASP A 138 10.85 -12.01 -12.71
CA ASP A 138 11.88 -11.36 -13.53
C ASP A 138 11.20 -10.69 -14.74
N ILE A 139 10.60 -9.53 -14.55
CA ILE A 139 10.17 -8.70 -15.67
C ILE A 139 11.42 -7.95 -16.13
N ALA A 140 12.05 -8.48 -17.17
CA ALA A 140 13.16 -7.82 -17.83
C ALA A 140 12.72 -6.44 -18.34
N GLY A 141 13.19 -5.36 -17.69
CA GLY A 141 12.92 -3.99 -18.13
C GLY A 141 12.85 -2.91 -17.07
N THR A 142 12.80 -3.25 -15.78
CA THR A 142 12.70 -2.25 -14.69
C THR A 142 13.99 -2.09 -13.87
N THR A 143 15.08 -2.74 -14.27
CA THR A 143 16.36 -2.67 -13.59
C THR A 143 17.24 -1.58 -14.21
N ARG A 144 17.04 -0.34 -13.80
CA ARG A 144 18.11 0.67 -13.83
C ARG A 144 17.90 1.60 -12.62
N ASP A 145 18.84 1.53 -11.69
CA ASP A 145 19.27 2.50 -10.69
C ASP A 145 18.93 2.31 -9.20
N THR A 146 17.98 1.47 -8.78
CA THR A 146 17.82 1.14 -7.34
C THR A 146 17.65 -0.36 -7.14
N LEU A 147 18.47 -0.96 -6.26
CA LEU A 147 18.31 -2.35 -5.85
C LEU A 147 17.17 -2.42 -4.84
N GLU A 148 15.94 -2.53 -5.35
CA GLU A 148 14.76 -2.79 -4.53
C GLU A 148 14.65 -4.29 -4.27
N GLU A 149 14.48 -4.68 -3.03
CA GLU A 149 14.14 -6.05 -2.66
C GLU A 149 12.70 -6.12 -2.15
N PHE A 150 11.96 -7.11 -2.65
CA PHE A 150 10.57 -7.32 -2.26
C PHE A 150 10.49 -8.44 -1.22
N VAL A 151 9.89 -8.14 -0.09
CA VAL A 151 9.61 -9.10 0.98
C VAL A 151 8.11 -9.08 1.27
N SER A 152 7.47 -10.24 1.37
CA SER A 152 6.06 -10.30 1.76
C SER A 152 5.95 -10.69 3.23
N ILE A 153 5.27 -9.88 4.04
CA ILE A 153 4.99 -10.21 5.43
C ILE A 153 3.48 -10.37 5.59
N HIS A 154 3.02 -11.60 5.84
CA HIS A 154 1.60 -11.95 5.93
C HIS A 154 0.77 -11.51 4.71
N GLY A 155 1.37 -11.53 3.53
CA GLY A 155 0.72 -11.13 2.28
C GLY A 155 0.83 -9.64 1.94
N ILE A 156 1.39 -8.82 2.82
CA ILE A 156 1.66 -7.39 2.58
C ILE A 156 3.05 -7.26 1.97
N PRO A 157 3.19 -6.72 0.75
CA PRO A 157 4.50 -6.53 0.14
C PRO A 157 5.23 -5.33 0.78
N LEU A 158 6.47 -5.52 1.19
CA LEU A 158 7.40 -4.47 1.58
C LEU A 158 8.41 -4.28 0.45
N ASN A 159 8.51 -3.07 -0.07
CA ASN A 159 9.52 -2.67 -1.03
C ASN A 159 10.70 -2.08 -0.26
N ILE A 160 11.74 -2.87 -0.05
CA ILE A 160 12.91 -2.42 0.72
C ILE A 160 13.85 -1.67 -0.22
N VAL A 161 13.96 -0.37 -0.01
CA VAL A 161 14.78 0.54 -0.80
C VAL A 161 16.19 0.64 -0.20
N ASP A 162 17.19 0.78 -1.06
CA ASP A 162 18.60 0.98 -0.70
C ASP A 162 19.27 -0.17 0.06
N THR A 163 19.16 -1.37 -0.51
CA THR A 163 19.92 -2.54 -0.01
C THR A 163 21.41 -2.52 -0.41
N ALA A 164 21.81 -1.64 -1.32
CA ALA A 164 23.18 -1.59 -1.82
C ALA A 164 24.21 -1.19 -0.74
N GLY A 165 23.84 -0.27 0.16
CA GLY A 165 24.65 0.08 1.33
C GLY A 165 24.66 -1.00 2.42
N ILE A 166 23.71 -1.93 2.39
CA ILE A 166 23.59 -3.01 3.38
C ILE A 166 24.45 -4.23 3.02
N ARG A 167 24.67 -4.47 1.70
CA ARG A 167 25.43 -5.64 1.21
C ARG A 167 26.93 -5.43 1.09
N ASN A 168 27.39 -4.20 0.89
CA ASN A 168 28.81 -3.86 0.72
C ASN A 168 29.37 -3.24 2.01
N THR A 169 29.79 -4.07 2.93
CA THR A 169 30.52 -3.70 4.14
C THR A 169 32.01 -3.64 3.88
N ASP A 170 32.51 -2.69 3.09
CA ASP A 170 33.90 -2.29 3.08
C ASP A 170 34.02 -0.79 2.78
N ASP A 171 34.19 -0.04 3.80
CA ASP A 171 34.96 1.20 4.11
C ASP A 171 35.02 2.39 3.14
N VAL A 172 34.39 2.46 1.96
CA VAL A 172 34.65 3.59 1.03
C VAL A 172 33.43 4.42 0.68
N VAL A 173 32.19 4.08 1.15
CA VAL A 173 30.94 4.69 0.66
C VAL A 173 30.19 5.55 1.69
N GLU A 174 30.83 5.89 2.83
CA GLU A 174 30.15 6.61 3.93
C GLU A 174 29.63 8.02 3.57
N LYS A 175 30.18 8.71 2.56
CA LYS A 175 29.75 10.07 2.21
C LYS A 175 28.71 10.14 1.08
N ILE A 176 28.69 9.19 0.15
CA ILE A 176 27.70 9.15 -0.94
C ILE A 176 26.39 8.48 -0.46
N GLY A 177 26.48 7.64 0.58
CA GLY A 177 25.33 6.95 1.17
C GLY A 177 24.41 7.87 1.99
N VAL A 178 24.91 8.96 2.56
CA VAL A 178 24.10 9.84 3.44
C VAL A 178 23.05 10.61 2.65
N ASP A 179 23.40 11.19 1.50
CA ASP A 179 22.45 11.99 0.70
C ASP A 179 21.36 11.11 0.07
N LYS A 180 21.71 9.93 -0.47
CA LYS A 180 20.73 8.96 -0.99
C LYS A 180 19.85 8.35 0.11
N SER A 181 20.41 8.16 1.29
CA SER A 181 19.62 7.68 2.44
C SER A 181 18.61 8.72 2.93
N ILE A 182 18.91 10.01 2.78
CA ILE A 182 17.99 11.10 3.12
C ILE A 182 16.82 11.14 2.12
N GLU A 183 17.09 11.09 0.81
CA GLU A 183 16.04 11.02 -0.21
C GLU A 183 15.14 9.79 -0.01
N ALA A 184 15.74 8.61 0.21
CA ALA A 184 14.99 7.39 0.49
C ALA A 184 14.13 7.50 1.77
N MET A 185 14.61 8.20 2.81
CA MET A 185 13.84 8.47 4.02
C MET A 185 12.64 9.40 3.75
N GLU A 186 12.79 10.39 2.88
CA GLU A 186 11.70 11.31 2.54
C GLU A 186 10.56 10.60 1.81
N GLU A 187 10.86 9.66 0.93
CA GLU A 187 9.89 8.88 0.15
C GLU A 187 9.36 7.64 0.87
N ALA A 188 9.94 7.27 2.02
CA ALA A 188 9.55 6.06 2.76
C ALA A 188 8.16 6.21 3.42
N ASP A 189 7.33 5.18 3.24
CA ASP A 189 6.08 5.00 4.00
C ASP A 189 6.35 4.43 5.39
N LEU A 190 7.42 3.60 5.52
CA LEU A 190 7.81 2.93 6.76
C LEU A 190 9.32 2.95 6.94
N ILE A 191 9.76 3.22 8.14
CA ILE A 191 11.16 3.13 8.54
C ILE A 191 11.35 2.01 9.54
N LEU A 192 12.26 1.07 9.26
CA LEU A 192 12.73 0.07 10.21
C LEU A 192 14.05 0.56 10.80
N PHE A 193 14.00 1.13 12.00
CA PHE A 193 15.20 1.60 12.70
C PHE A 193 15.76 0.50 13.57
N ILE A 194 16.97 0.00 13.22
CA ILE A 194 17.63 -1.11 13.90
C ILE A 194 18.69 -0.58 14.85
N ILE A 195 18.51 -0.86 16.13
CA ILE A 195 19.46 -0.52 17.19
C ILE A 195 20.07 -1.78 17.80
N ASP A 196 21.35 -1.67 18.17
CA ASP A 196 22.08 -2.73 18.90
C ASP A 196 21.79 -2.61 20.39
N ALA A 197 21.02 -3.55 20.95
CA ALA A 197 20.61 -3.54 22.35
C ALA A 197 21.78 -3.76 23.34
N SER A 198 22.94 -4.22 22.85
CA SER A 198 24.12 -4.49 23.67
C SER A 198 25.02 -3.27 23.91
N VAL A 199 24.76 -2.16 23.22
CA VAL A 199 25.48 -0.89 23.35
C VAL A 199 24.54 0.23 23.78
N THR A 200 25.04 1.23 24.47
CA THR A 200 24.29 2.45 24.80
C THR A 200 24.08 3.29 23.54
N LEU A 201 22.96 4.00 23.47
CA LEU A 201 22.71 4.95 22.39
C LEU A 201 23.76 6.07 22.43
N ASP A 202 24.18 6.52 21.24
CA ASP A 202 25.12 7.63 21.07
C ASP A 202 24.54 8.75 20.20
N GLU A 203 25.34 9.79 19.95
CA GLU A 203 24.91 10.93 19.16
C GLU A 203 24.41 10.57 17.76
N ASN A 204 24.95 9.53 17.13
CA ASN A 204 24.52 9.11 15.78
C ASN A 204 23.11 8.50 15.84
N ASP A 205 22.78 7.73 16.88
CA ASP A 205 21.45 7.19 17.06
C ASP A 205 20.43 8.31 17.24
N PHE A 206 20.75 9.31 18.10
CA PHE A 206 19.88 10.47 18.32
C PHE A 206 19.71 11.33 17.08
N GLN A 207 20.75 11.53 16.27
CA GLN A 207 20.65 12.23 14.98
C GLN A 207 19.75 11.51 13.98
N ILE A 208 19.78 10.18 13.95
CA ILE A 208 18.84 9.40 13.12
C ILE A 208 17.42 9.56 13.65
N MET A 209 17.23 9.41 14.96
CA MET A 209 15.91 9.56 15.61
C MET A 209 15.29 10.92 15.34
N ASP A 210 16.07 12.00 15.40
CA ASP A 210 15.61 13.36 15.15
C ASP A 210 15.08 13.54 13.71
N LYS A 211 15.73 12.90 12.74
CA LYS A 211 15.34 12.97 11.33
C LYS A 211 14.09 12.16 10.98
N ILE A 212 13.72 11.20 11.81
CA ILE A 212 12.60 10.28 11.52
C ILE A 212 11.38 10.54 12.38
N GLN A 213 11.34 11.60 13.19
CA GLN A 213 10.27 11.90 14.15
C GLN A 213 8.88 12.00 13.51
N ASP A 214 8.79 12.54 12.30
CA ASP A 214 7.53 12.76 11.59
C ASP A 214 7.13 11.58 10.67
N LYS A 215 7.86 10.45 10.75
CA LYS A 215 7.63 9.27 9.91
C LYS A 215 7.04 8.11 10.70
N GLN A 216 6.45 7.15 9.98
CA GLN A 216 6.04 5.88 10.58
C GLN A 216 7.30 5.02 10.84
N VAL A 217 7.60 4.76 12.11
CA VAL A 217 8.83 4.09 12.51
C VAL A 217 8.56 2.86 13.35
N ILE A 218 9.23 1.75 13.01
CA ILE A 218 9.32 0.56 13.85
C ILE A 218 10.76 0.43 14.34
N ILE A 219 10.96 0.52 15.65
CA ILE A 219 12.27 0.34 16.27
C ILE A 219 12.50 -1.15 16.56
N LEU A 220 13.56 -1.70 15.94
CA LEU A 220 13.97 -3.10 16.14
C LEU A 220 15.20 -3.17 17.02
N ARG A 221 15.05 -3.72 18.23
CA ARG A 221 16.14 -3.95 19.18
C ARG A 221 16.83 -5.29 18.87
N ASN A 222 17.90 -5.22 18.12
CA ASN A 222 18.69 -6.39 17.72
C ASN A 222 19.70 -6.80 18.80
N LYS A 223 20.29 -7.98 18.65
CA LYS A 223 21.28 -8.59 19.57
C LYS A 223 20.75 -8.71 21.01
N SER A 224 19.48 -9.04 21.13
CA SER A 224 18.81 -9.18 22.44
C SER A 224 19.27 -10.43 23.23
N ASP A 225 20.07 -11.28 22.63
CA ASP A 225 20.79 -12.41 23.20
C ASP A 225 22.01 -11.99 24.04
N LEU A 226 22.51 -10.78 23.81
CA LEU A 226 23.63 -10.20 24.57
C LEU A 226 23.12 -9.41 25.80
N GLU A 227 24.04 -9.03 26.69
CA GLU A 227 23.72 -8.18 27.84
C GLU A 227 23.14 -6.84 27.37
N LYS A 228 21.89 -6.56 27.77
CA LYS A 228 21.14 -5.37 27.35
C LYS A 228 21.62 -4.14 28.11
N LYS A 229 22.08 -3.11 27.40
CA LYS A 229 22.44 -1.81 27.95
C LYS A 229 21.35 -0.75 27.75
N ILE A 230 20.44 -0.98 26.80
CA ILE A 230 19.28 -0.10 26.56
C ILE A 230 18.10 -0.61 27.37
N LYS A 231 17.53 0.20 28.25
CA LYS A 231 16.31 -0.09 29.00
C LYS A 231 15.08 0.15 28.13
N LYS A 232 13.94 -0.44 28.53
CA LYS A 232 12.67 -0.38 27.78
C LYS A 232 12.02 1.00 27.80
N GLU A 233 12.52 1.91 28.63
CA GLU A 233 12.00 3.27 28.90
C GLU A 233 12.87 4.36 28.28
N GLU A 234 13.93 4.02 27.59
CA GLU A 234 14.76 4.90 26.76
C GLU A 234 14.42 4.69 25.27
#